data_2d8d36bca0eeb7825f1c8b2410738cdc
#
_entry.id   2d8d36bca0eeb7825f1c8b2410738cdc
#
_cell.length_a   1.000
_cell.length_b   1.000
_cell.length_c   1.000
_cell.angle_alpha   90.00
_cell.angle_beta   90.00
_cell.angle_gamma   90.00
#
_symmetry.space_group_name_H-M   'P 1'
#
loop_
_entity.id
_entity.type
_entity.pdbx_description
1 polymer ?
#
loop_
_entity_poly.entity_id
_entity_poly.type
_entity_poly.pdbx_seq_one_letter_code
_entity_poly.pdbx_strand_id
1 'polypeptide(L)'
;MTDCKLRAKNCGGCPLLGLDYAAQLKQKEEKVRTLVGKYGPVRPIRGMQQPWHYRNKAIATFAPAPGGKVTTGIYAAGTHKVLPAEDCLLQDAVLNKTLLAVRQAANACRYAPFNEDKGTGLLRHCLVRRGVVTGQVMVVLVTAQPVLPGVKNFIRALLEAAAAREVTVTTVVQNYNPRRTSAVLGTQEKVLYGKGFILDELCGKRYAISPRSFYQVNPVQTAVLYGLAVDAAHLTGKETVLDAYCGIGTIGLTAADRCKQVLGVEVNRDAVQDAIGNARHNGVRNARFVAADATAWMLDAAQQGLKADVVFMDPPREGSTPQFLQSLARL
;
A
#
# COMPACT_ATOMS: atom_id res chain seq x y z
N MET A 1 17.69 20.39 9.50
CA MET A 1 16.83 19.27 9.98
C MET A 1 15.39 19.67 9.77
N THR A 2 14.60 18.83 9.12
CA THR A 2 13.18 19.11 8.87
C THR A 2 12.42 18.91 10.18
N ASP A 3 11.78 19.95 10.68
CA ASP A 3 11.16 19.94 12.02
C ASP A 3 9.72 19.39 11.93
N CYS A 4 9.57 18.10 12.19
CA CYS A 4 8.25 17.47 12.25
C CYS A 4 7.60 17.73 13.62
N LYS A 5 6.54 18.53 13.63
CA LYS A 5 5.78 18.88 14.85
C LYS A 5 5.26 17.68 15.66
N LEU A 6 5.12 16.50 15.04
CA LEU A 6 4.65 15.30 15.72
C LEU A 6 5.76 14.48 16.39
N ARG A 7 7.03 14.78 16.09
CA ARG A 7 8.16 14.10 16.73
C ARG A 7 8.17 14.32 18.25
N ALA A 8 8.01 15.55 18.70
CA ALA A 8 7.94 15.89 20.12
C ALA A 8 6.72 15.27 20.84
N LYS A 9 5.72 14.79 20.08
CA LYS A 9 4.52 14.14 20.61
C LYS A 9 4.58 12.62 20.58
N ASN A 10 5.77 12.04 20.40
CA ASN A 10 5.98 10.60 20.33
C ASN A 10 5.27 9.89 19.17
N CYS A 11 5.28 10.52 17.98
CA CYS A 11 4.82 9.86 16.76
C CYS A 11 5.75 8.72 16.37
N GLY A 12 5.23 7.49 16.21
CA GLY A 12 5.99 6.30 15.84
C GLY A 12 6.29 6.15 14.35
N GLY A 13 5.91 7.13 13.51
CA GLY A 13 5.98 6.99 12.04
C GLY A 13 7.38 7.05 11.44
N CYS A 14 8.37 7.68 12.13
CA CYS A 14 9.69 7.97 11.59
C CYS A 14 10.79 7.71 12.64
N PRO A 15 11.16 6.46 12.91
CA PRO A 15 12.14 6.14 13.98
C PRO A 15 13.53 6.72 13.73
N LEU A 16 13.91 6.95 12.47
CA LEU A 16 15.22 7.49 12.10
C LEU A 16 15.23 9.01 11.84
N LEU A 17 14.13 9.73 12.13
CA LEU A 17 14.02 11.16 11.84
C LEU A 17 15.08 12.03 12.58
N GLY A 18 15.69 11.48 13.63
CA GLY A 18 16.78 12.14 14.36
C GLY A 18 18.12 12.19 13.63
N LEU A 19 18.29 11.38 12.60
CA LEU A 19 19.49 11.29 11.79
C LEU A 19 19.30 12.09 10.49
N ASP A 20 20.39 12.66 9.99
CA ASP A 20 20.39 13.16 8.60
C ASP A 20 20.21 12.00 7.62
N TYR A 21 19.84 12.33 6.38
CA TYR A 21 19.48 11.28 5.42
C TYR A 21 20.68 10.42 5.00
N ALA A 22 21.89 10.99 4.94
CA ALA A 22 23.12 10.25 4.62
C ALA A 22 23.43 9.23 5.73
N ALA A 23 23.31 9.64 7.01
CA ALA A 23 23.48 8.73 8.14
C ALA A 23 22.41 7.61 8.16
N GLN A 24 21.14 7.92 7.79
CA GLN A 24 20.09 6.90 7.65
C GLN A 24 20.44 5.87 6.57
N LEU A 25 20.97 6.31 5.43
CA LEU A 25 21.38 5.42 4.33
C LEU A 25 22.54 4.54 4.77
N LYS A 26 23.57 5.11 5.40
CA LYS A 26 24.73 4.37 5.94
C LYS A 26 24.30 3.29 6.91
N GLN A 27 23.45 3.61 7.89
CA GLN A 27 22.93 2.65 8.86
C GLN A 27 22.15 1.49 8.20
N LYS A 28 21.33 1.79 7.17
CA LYS A 28 20.58 0.77 6.43
C LYS A 28 21.51 -0.11 5.60
N GLU A 29 22.53 0.46 4.95
CA GLU A 29 23.50 -0.30 4.17
C GLU A 29 24.32 -1.23 5.07
N GLU A 30 24.80 -0.74 6.22
CA GLU A 30 25.53 -1.55 7.22
C GLU A 30 24.68 -2.72 7.72
N LYS A 31 23.39 -2.48 8.01
CA LYS A 31 22.46 -3.56 8.41
C LYS A 31 22.35 -4.64 7.34
N VAL A 32 22.18 -4.26 6.08
CA VAL A 32 22.09 -5.22 4.96
C VAL A 32 23.43 -5.95 4.80
N ARG A 33 24.55 -5.26 4.87
CA ARG A 33 25.90 -5.86 4.80
C ARG A 33 26.13 -6.90 5.90
N THR A 34 25.69 -6.62 7.11
CA THR A 34 25.80 -7.56 8.25
C THR A 34 24.97 -8.83 8.01
N LEU A 35 23.76 -8.68 7.43
CA LEU A 35 22.85 -9.79 7.25
C LEU A 35 23.23 -10.70 6.07
N VAL A 36 23.62 -10.12 4.94
CA VAL A 36 23.78 -10.86 3.67
C VAL A 36 25.20 -10.79 3.08
N GLY A 37 26.10 -9.96 3.61
CA GLY A 37 27.45 -9.76 3.10
C GLY A 37 28.32 -11.03 3.08
N LYS A 38 28.04 -11.99 3.95
CA LYS A 38 28.71 -13.30 3.97
C LYS A 38 28.36 -14.19 2.76
N TYR A 39 27.28 -13.88 2.04
CA TYR A 39 26.84 -14.65 0.88
C TYR A 39 27.26 -14.02 -0.45
N GLY A 40 27.69 -12.76 -0.45
CA GLY A 40 28.12 -12.06 -1.64
C GLY A 40 28.31 -10.56 -1.44
N PRO A 41 28.80 -9.84 -2.46
CA PRO A 41 29.04 -8.41 -2.38
C PRO A 41 27.72 -7.62 -2.25
N VAL A 42 27.66 -6.70 -1.30
CA VAL A 42 26.55 -5.76 -1.14
C VAL A 42 26.89 -4.48 -1.91
N ARG A 43 26.09 -4.18 -2.91
CA ARG A 43 26.23 -2.94 -3.71
C ARG A 43 25.79 -1.73 -2.88
N PRO A 44 26.27 -0.51 -3.19
CA PRO A 44 25.85 0.70 -2.49
C PRO A 44 24.35 0.92 -2.53
N ILE A 45 23.80 1.40 -1.41
CA ILE A 45 22.37 1.70 -1.30
C ILE A 45 21.95 2.79 -2.28
N ARG A 46 20.78 2.63 -2.86
CA ARG A 46 20.15 3.64 -3.71
C ARG A 46 19.19 4.50 -2.90
N GLY A 47 19.63 5.69 -2.50
CA GLY A 47 18.80 6.65 -1.77
C GLY A 47 17.87 7.43 -2.70
N MET A 48 16.86 8.08 -2.11
CA MET A 48 15.99 9.02 -2.80
C MET A 48 16.68 10.39 -2.90
N GLN A 49 16.45 11.11 -4.00
CA GLN A 49 16.84 12.52 -4.10
C GLN A 49 16.01 13.40 -3.18
N GLN A 50 14.71 13.11 -3.08
CA GLN A 50 13.75 13.82 -2.23
C GLN A 50 13.06 12.84 -1.28
N PRO A 51 13.56 12.62 -0.05
CA PRO A 51 13.05 11.61 0.88
C PRO A 51 11.83 12.06 1.68
N TRP A 52 11.06 13.03 1.17
CA TRP A 52 9.87 13.59 1.78
C TRP A 52 8.68 13.47 0.84
N HIS A 53 7.47 13.46 1.40
CA HIS A 53 6.20 13.46 0.67
C HIS A 53 6.06 12.34 -0.37
N TYR A 54 6.76 11.22 -0.16
CA TYR A 54 6.80 10.10 -1.12
C TYR A 54 5.68 9.07 -0.93
N ARG A 55 5.00 9.08 0.22
CA ARG A 55 3.97 8.06 0.48
C ARG A 55 2.69 8.40 -0.28
N ASN A 56 2.29 7.49 -1.16
CA ASN A 56 1.06 7.57 -1.93
C ASN A 56 -0.17 6.99 -1.22
N LYS A 57 -0.02 6.51 0.02
CA LYS A 57 -1.08 5.98 0.88
C LYS A 57 -0.92 6.46 2.30
N ALA A 58 -2.03 6.92 2.89
CA ALA A 58 -2.13 7.28 4.30
C ALA A 58 -3.33 6.58 4.95
N ILE A 59 -3.18 6.24 6.21
CA ILE A 59 -4.27 5.76 7.06
C ILE A 59 -4.32 6.67 8.29
N ALA A 60 -5.47 7.30 8.52
CA ALA A 60 -5.72 8.11 9.70
C ALA A 60 -6.85 7.49 10.53
N THR A 61 -6.71 7.57 11.85
CA THR A 61 -7.74 7.15 12.80
C THR A 61 -8.59 8.34 13.18
N PHE A 62 -9.91 8.16 13.28
CA PHE A 62 -10.81 9.17 13.83
C PHE A 62 -10.78 9.14 15.36
N ALA A 63 -10.75 10.31 15.96
CA ALA A 63 -10.81 10.48 17.41
C ALA A 63 -11.70 11.65 17.81
N PRO A 64 -12.20 11.68 19.06
CA PRO A 64 -12.94 12.82 19.55
C PRO A 64 -12.09 14.09 19.57
N ALA A 65 -12.73 15.22 19.28
CA ALA A 65 -12.17 16.56 19.41
C ALA A 65 -13.12 17.46 20.21
N PRO A 66 -12.64 18.60 20.74
CA PRO A 66 -13.47 19.54 21.48
C PRO A 66 -14.72 19.98 20.71
N GLY A 67 -15.80 20.26 21.43
CA GLY A 67 -17.07 20.70 20.84
C GLY A 67 -17.85 19.61 20.11
N GLY A 68 -17.68 18.33 20.49
CA GLY A 68 -18.40 17.21 19.86
C GLY A 68 -17.95 16.91 18.43
N LYS A 69 -16.80 17.45 18.03
CA LYS A 69 -16.21 17.26 16.70
C LYS A 69 -15.34 16.00 16.66
N VAL A 70 -14.93 15.62 15.43
CA VAL A 70 -13.92 14.58 15.20
C VAL A 70 -12.63 15.21 14.69
N THR A 71 -11.51 14.59 15.07
CA THR A 71 -10.20 14.81 14.43
C THR A 71 -9.73 13.55 13.74
N THR A 72 -8.70 13.67 12.87
CA THR A 72 -8.02 12.56 12.22
C THR A 72 -6.54 12.62 12.53
N GLY A 73 -5.92 11.48 12.76
CA GLY A 73 -4.50 11.45 13.08
C GLY A 73 -3.92 10.04 13.08
N ILE A 74 -2.75 9.93 13.66
CA ILE A 74 -2.01 8.67 13.82
C ILE A 74 -1.82 8.37 15.30
N TYR A 75 -1.65 7.10 15.65
CA TYR A 75 -1.39 6.73 17.04
C TYR A 75 0.00 7.20 17.49
N ALA A 76 0.09 7.70 18.72
CA ALA A 76 1.37 7.83 19.40
C ALA A 76 1.96 6.43 19.61
N ALA A 77 3.28 6.31 19.50
CA ALA A 77 3.98 5.02 19.59
C ALA A 77 3.63 4.27 20.88
N GLY A 78 3.24 3.01 20.75
CA GLY A 78 2.87 2.13 21.86
C GLY A 78 1.59 2.51 22.59
N THR A 79 0.71 3.34 22.02
CA THR A 79 -0.53 3.79 22.65
C THR A 79 -1.71 3.81 21.66
N HIS A 80 -2.93 3.94 22.20
CA HIS A 80 -4.14 4.24 21.41
C HIS A 80 -4.48 5.74 21.37
N LYS A 81 -3.57 6.60 21.84
CA LYS A 81 -3.76 8.06 21.77
C LYS A 81 -3.54 8.53 20.33
N VAL A 82 -4.56 9.14 19.73
CA VAL A 82 -4.49 9.71 18.39
C VAL A 82 -3.84 11.09 18.44
N LEU A 83 -2.77 11.27 17.70
CA LEU A 83 -2.11 12.55 17.47
C LEU A 83 -2.70 13.17 16.20
N PRO A 84 -3.34 14.35 16.27
CA PRO A 84 -3.81 15.03 15.07
C PRO A 84 -2.65 15.27 14.11
N ALA A 85 -2.76 14.75 12.88
CA ALA A 85 -1.75 14.86 11.83
C ALA A 85 -2.35 15.65 10.66
N GLU A 86 -1.93 16.89 10.49
CA GLU A 86 -2.43 17.79 9.44
C GLU A 86 -1.45 17.93 8.29
N ASP A 87 -0.16 17.84 8.60
CA ASP A 87 0.93 18.00 7.65
C ASP A 87 2.04 16.97 7.97
N CYS A 88 1.86 15.75 7.50
CA CYS A 88 2.85 14.70 7.67
C CYS A 88 3.87 14.77 6.54
N LEU A 89 5.14 14.96 6.88
CA LEU A 89 6.24 15.10 5.93
C LEU A 89 6.53 13.85 5.09
N LEU A 90 6.03 12.67 5.49
CA LEU A 90 6.17 11.45 4.68
C LEU A 90 5.04 11.30 3.66
N GLN A 91 3.83 11.77 4.01
CA GLN A 91 2.66 11.64 3.15
C GLN A 91 2.73 12.66 2.02
N ASP A 92 2.33 12.26 0.83
CA ASP A 92 2.09 13.19 -0.27
C ASP A 92 1.15 14.32 0.18
N ALA A 93 1.43 15.56 -0.23
CA ALA A 93 0.66 16.73 0.19
C ALA A 93 -0.84 16.61 -0.13
N VAL A 94 -1.19 15.95 -1.24
CA VAL A 94 -2.59 15.68 -1.62
C VAL A 94 -3.27 14.78 -0.59
N LEU A 95 -2.56 13.80 0.00
CA LEU A 95 -3.14 12.95 1.05
C LEU A 95 -3.44 13.75 2.31
N ASN A 96 -2.52 14.63 2.74
CA ASN A 96 -2.74 15.52 3.88
C ASN A 96 -3.98 16.39 3.64
N LYS A 97 -4.05 17.07 2.49
CA LYS A 97 -5.21 17.89 2.07
C LYS A 97 -6.52 17.07 2.05
N THR A 98 -6.47 15.85 1.54
CA THR A 98 -7.64 14.95 1.46
C THR A 98 -8.13 14.53 2.85
N LEU A 99 -7.23 14.17 3.77
CA LEU A 99 -7.60 13.82 5.15
C LEU A 99 -8.25 15.00 5.87
N LEU A 100 -7.79 16.23 5.63
CA LEU A 100 -8.43 17.44 6.14
C LEU A 100 -9.85 17.63 5.57
N ALA A 101 -10.05 17.37 4.28
CA ALA A 101 -11.36 17.44 3.63
C ALA A 101 -12.32 16.39 4.20
N VAL A 102 -11.86 15.14 4.39
CA VAL A 102 -12.64 14.05 5.02
C VAL A 102 -13.05 14.44 6.43
N ARG A 103 -12.13 14.99 7.24
CA ARG A 103 -12.42 15.47 8.60
C ARG A 103 -13.49 16.57 8.59
N GLN A 104 -13.39 17.50 7.67
CA GLN A 104 -14.38 18.57 7.53
C GLN A 104 -15.76 18.02 7.17
N ALA A 105 -15.84 17.12 6.19
CA ALA A 105 -17.11 16.48 5.78
C ALA A 105 -17.72 15.65 6.91
N ALA A 106 -16.90 14.88 7.65
CA ALA A 106 -17.36 14.10 8.79
C ALA A 106 -17.97 15.01 9.88
N ASN A 107 -17.35 16.16 10.15
CA ASN A 107 -17.86 17.14 11.11
C ASN A 107 -19.15 17.81 10.61
N ALA A 108 -19.27 18.14 9.34
CA ALA A 108 -20.49 18.69 8.74
C ALA A 108 -21.67 17.71 8.85
N CYS A 109 -21.42 16.41 8.73
CA CYS A 109 -22.40 15.34 8.89
C CYS A 109 -22.61 14.91 10.36
N ARG A 110 -21.89 15.49 11.31
CA ARG A 110 -21.94 15.16 12.74
C ARG A 110 -21.70 13.67 13.03
N TYR A 111 -20.79 13.03 12.25
CA TYR A 111 -20.44 11.64 12.47
C TYR A 111 -19.60 11.49 13.74
N ALA A 112 -19.94 10.50 14.58
CA ALA A 112 -19.19 10.20 15.79
C ALA A 112 -17.99 9.27 15.49
N PRO A 113 -16.82 9.50 16.12
CA PRO A 113 -15.73 8.56 16.06
C PRO A 113 -16.09 7.29 16.82
N PHE A 114 -15.57 6.15 16.38
CA PHE A 114 -15.80 4.87 17.07
C PHE A 114 -14.97 4.80 18.35
N ASN A 115 -15.63 4.47 19.44
CA ASN A 115 -15.00 4.20 20.74
C ASN A 115 -14.87 2.68 20.89
N GLU A 116 -13.65 2.15 20.88
CA GLU A 116 -13.38 0.71 20.94
C GLU A 116 -13.76 0.10 22.28
N ASP A 117 -13.61 0.84 23.39
CA ASP A 117 -13.93 0.37 24.73
C ASP A 117 -15.44 0.19 24.91
N LYS A 118 -16.22 1.17 24.42
CA LYS A 118 -17.69 1.18 24.55
C LYS A 118 -18.38 0.45 23.40
N GLY A 119 -17.70 0.18 22.28
CA GLY A 119 -18.29 -0.40 21.08
C GLY A 119 -19.30 0.51 20.38
N THR A 120 -19.20 1.83 20.57
CA THR A 120 -20.16 2.82 20.05
C THR A 120 -19.50 3.81 19.12
N GLY A 121 -20.28 4.42 18.21
CA GLY A 121 -19.80 5.35 17.21
C GLY A 121 -19.82 4.76 15.81
N LEU A 122 -19.34 5.51 14.83
CA LEU A 122 -19.42 5.17 13.42
C LEU A 122 -18.05 5.08 12.76
N LEU A 123 -17.23 6.13 12.87
CA LEU A 123 -16.00 6.29 12.09
C LEU A 123 -14.80 5.68 12.82
N ARG A 124 -14.14 4.72 12.20
CA ARG A 124 -12.90 4.10 12.72
C ARG A 124 -11.68 4.73 12.10
N HIS A 125 -11.52 4.55 10.80
CA HIS A 125 -10.34 4.99 10.05
C HIS A 125 -10.73 5.63 8.73
N CYS A 126 -9.82 6.40 8.17
CA CYS A 126 -9.85 6.83 6.80
C CYS A 126 -8.54 6.40 6.12
N LEU A 127 -8.64 5.60 5.06
CA LEU A 127 -7.52 5.33 4.17
C LEU A 127 -7.66 6.24 2.96
N VAL A 128 -6.60 6.97 2.64
CA VAL A 128 -6.50 7.76 1.41
C VAL A 128 -5.36 7.21 0.58
N ARG A 129 -5.58 7.11 -0.74
CA ARG A 129 -4.59 6.66 -1.70
C ARG A 129 -4.57 7.58 -2.91
N ARG A 130 -3.39 7.84 -3.45
CA ARG A 130 -3.19 8.62 -4.65
C ARG A 130 -2.47 7.80 -5.71
N GLY A 131 -2.95 7.83 -6.95
CA GLY A 131 -2.17 7.49 -8.13
C GLY A 131 -1.24 8.67 -8.43
N VAL A 132 0.07 8.45 -8.27
CA VAL A 132 1.04 9.57 -8.34
C VAL A 132 1.15 10.12 -9.76
N VAL A 133 1.14 9.25 -10.77
CA VAL A 133 1.21 9.64 -12.18
C VAL A 133 -0.14 10.16 -12.66
N THR A 134 -1.23 9.50 -12.29
CA THR A 134 -2.58 9.85 -12.80
C THR A 134 -3.25 10.99 -12.02
N GLY A 135 -2.77 11.31 -10.82
CA GLY A 135 -3.39 12.27 -9.92
C GLY A 135 -4.70 11.79 -9.28
N GLN A 136 -5.19 10.59 -9.57
CA GLN A 136 -6.44 10.06 -9.04
C GLN A 136 -6.37 9.84 -7.53
N VAL A 137 -7.44 10.18 -6.81
CA VAL A 137 -7.51 10.07 -5.35
C VAL A 137 -8.67 9.19 -4.94
N MET A 138 -8.37 8.19 -4.12
CA MET A 138 -9.34 7.30 -3.47
C MET A 138 -9.45 7.64 -1.99
N VAL A 139 -10.67 7.73 -1.50
CA VAL A 139 -11.00 7.81 -0.07
C VAL A 139 -11.72 6.53 0.33
N VAL A 140 -11.21 5.82 1.33
CA VAL A 140 -11.88 4.67 1.94
C VAL A 140 -12.26 5.04 3.37
N LEU A 141 -13.55 5.16 3.61
CA LEU A 141 -14.10 5.46 4.93
C LEU A 141 -14.38 4.15 5.66
N VAL A 142 -13.63 3.87 6.72
CA VAL A 142 -13.81 2.64 7.51
C VAL A 142 -14.81 2.92 8.63
N THR A 143 -15.92 2.17 8.62
CA THR A 143 -17.03 2.34 9.56
C THR A 143 -17.24 1.09 10.41
N ALA A 144 -17.66 1.29 11.67
CA ALA A 144 -18.06 0.22 12.58
C ALA A 144 -19.50 -0.25 12.34
N GLN A 145 -20.24 0.44 11.48
CA GLN A 145 -21.62 0.13 11.13
C GLN A 145 -21.75 -0.04 9.61
N PRO A 146 -22.66 -0.93 9.15
CA PRO A 146 -22.81 -1.23 7.73
C PRO A 146 -23.46 -0.10 6.92
N VAL A 147 -24.19 0.79 7.61
CA VAL A 147 -24.89 1.92 6.98
C VAL A 147 -24.21 3.23 7.36
N LEU A 148 -23.82 4.00 6.35
CA LEU A 148 -23.37 5.38 6.50
C LEU A 148 -24.59 6.31 6.38
N PRO A 149 -25.02 7.01 7.45
CA PRO A 149 -26.17 7.90 7.37
C PRO A 149 -25.89 9.10 6.45
N GLY A 150 -26.88 9.52 5.67
CA GLY A 150 -26.78 10.73 4.86
C GLY A 150 -25.62 10.72 3.83
N VAL A 151 -25.34 9.58 3.17
CA VAL A 151 -24.27 9.40 2.19
C VAL A 151 -24.17 10.55 1.19
N LYS A 152 -25.31 11.00 0.62
CA LYS A 152 -25.31 12.08 -0.38
C LYS A 152 -24.76 13.40 0.20
N ASN A 153 -25.11 13.73 1.44
CA ASN A 153 -24.63 14.93 2.13
C ASN A 153 -23.13 14.82 2.43
N PHE A 154 -22.67 13.65 2.90
CA PHE A 154 -21.25 13.41 3.14
C PHE A 154 -20.42 13.55 1.85
N ILE A 155 -20.85 12.92 0.75
CA ILE A 155 -20.14 13.00 -0.53
C ILE A 155 -20.08 14.45 -1.03
N ARG A 156 -21.20 15.19 -0.99
CA ARG A 156 -21.21 16.62 -1.37
C ARG A 156 -20.22 17.42 -0.52
N ALA A 157 -20.32 17.33 0.80
CA ALA A 157 -19.43 18.06 1.71
C ALA A 157 -17.96 17.68 1.54
N LEU A 158 -17.66 16.40 1.24
CA LEU A 158 -16.29 15.94 0.96
C LEU A 158 -15.74 16.54 -0.33
N LEU A 159 -16.52 16.49 -1.42
CA LEU A 159 -16.09 17.01 -2.72
C LEU A 159 -15.88 18.52 -2.67
N GLU A 160 -16.79 19.27 -2.02
CA GLU A 160 -16.65 20.72 -1.79
C GLU A 160 -15.40 21.05 -0.95
N ALA A 161 -15.19 20.33 0.16
CA ALA A 161 -14.03 20.53 1.03
C ALA A 161 -12.70 20.14 0.36
N ALA A 162 -12.71 19.14 -0.50
CA ALA A 162 -11.55 18.72 -1.28
C ALA A 162 -11.23 19.74 -2.38
N ALA A 163 -12.23 20.20 -3.13
CA ALA A 163 -12.08 21.22 -4.18
C ALA A 163 -11.51 22.53 -3.61
N ALA A 164 -11.97 22.97 -2.44
CA ALA A 164 -11.43 24.14 -1.74
C ALA A 164 -9.94 24.00 -1.34
N ARG A 165 -9.37 22.78 -1.45
CA ARG A 165 -7.96 22.44 -1.21
C ARG A 165 -7.24 22.00 -2.48
N GLU A 166 -7.84 22.24 -3.64
CA GLU A 166 -7.29 21.87 -4.96
C GLU A 166 -7.09 20.35 -5.10
N VAL A 167 -7.99 19.56 -4.51
CA VAL A 167 -7.98 18.09 -4.60
C VAL A 167 -9.23 17.61 -5.33
N THR A 168 -9.02 16.80 -6.37
CA THR A 168 -10.10 16.08 -7.05
C THR A 168 -10.20 14.65 -6.53
N VAL A 169 -11.24 14.35 -5.77
CA VAL A 169 -11.51 12.98 -5.31
C VAL A 169 -12.14 12.19 -6.45
N THR A 170 -11.48 11.09 -6.85
CA THR A 170 -11.92 10.23 -7.96
C THR A 170 -12.95 9.21 -7.52
N THR A 171 -12.78 8.64 -6.33
CA THR A 171 -13.69 7.61 -5.82
C THR A 171 -13.73 7.60 -4.29
N VAL A 172 -14.88 7.23 -3.75
CA VAL A 172 -15.11 7.06 -2.31
C VAL A 172 -15.74 5.70 -2.07
N VAL A 173 -15.15 4.94 -1.17
CA VAL A 173 -15.61 3.61 -0.77
C VAL A 173 -15.88 3.60 0.73
N GLN A 174 -16.99 3.03 1.14
CA GLN A 174 -17.20 2.63 2.53
C GLN A 174 -16.67 1.21 2.71
N ASN A 175 -15.82 1.01 3.72
CA ASN A 175 -15.39 -0.31 4.17
C ASN A 175 -15.98 -0.56 5.56
N TYR A 176 -16.81 -1.61 5.68
CA TYR A 176 -17.41 -2.00 6.94
C TYR A 176 -16.48 -2.93 7.70
N ASN A 177 -16.05 -2.49 8.88
CA ASN A 177 -15.21 -3.29 9.78
C ASN A 177 -15.77 -3.27 11.21
N PRO A 178 -16.60 -4.26 11.59
CA PRO A 178 -17.14 -4.38 12.95
C PRO A 178 -16.13 -5.01 13.93
N ARG A 179 -15.01 -5.56 13.45
CA ARG A 179 -14.10 -6.38 14.25
C ARG A 179 -13.33 -5.52 15.27
N ARG A 180 -13.13 -6.05 16.46
CA ARG A 180 -12.24 -5.49 17.49
C ARG A 180 -10.82 -6.05 17.34
N THR A 181 -10.20 -5.80 16.18
CA THR A 181 -8.85 -6.25 15.85
C THR A 181 -8.02 -5.08 15.33
N SER A 182 -6.70 -5.28 15.27
CA SER A 182 -5.77 -4.30 14.67
C SER A 182 -5.92 -4.15 13.14
N ALA A 183 -6.70 -5.04 12.49
CA ALA A 183 -6.95 -4.93 11.06
C ALA A 183 -7.80 -3.69 10.76
N VAL A 184 -7.25 -2.78 9.94
CA VAL A 184 -7.90 -1.53 9.56
C VAL A 184 -9.12 -1.78 8.69
N LEU A 185 -8.98 -2.63 7.66
CA LEU A 185 -10.04 -2.91 6.68
C LEU A 185 -10.82 -4.18 7.04
N GLY A 186 -12.13 -4.11 6.89
CA GLY A 186 -13.02 -5.27 6.91
C GLY A 186 -13.10 -5.93 5.53
N THR A 187 -14.01 -6.92 5.44
CA THR A 187 -14.20 -7.69 4.19
C THR A 187 -15.31 -7.15 3.30
N GLN A 188 -16.20 -6.29 3.80
CA GLN A 188 -17.32 -5.75 3.07
C GLN A 188 -17.06 -4.32 2.64
N GLU A 189 -17.31 -4.04 1.36
CA GLU A 189 -17.11 -2.72 0.77
C GLU A 189 -18.34 -2.29 -0.03
N LYS A 190 -18.59 -0.98 -0.04
CA LYS A 190 -19.63 -0.34 -0.82
C LYS A 190 -19.07 0.90 -1.49
N VAL A 191 -19.16 0.98 -2.80
CA VAL A 191 -18.80 2.19 -3.54
C VAL A 191 -19.87 3.25 -3.28
N LEU A 192 -19.44 4.41 -2.77
CA LEU A 192 -20.31 5.54 -2.49
C LEU A 192 -20.25 6.60 -3.59
N TYR A 193 -19.09 6.71 -4.29
CA TYR A 193 -18.86 7.64 -5.38
C TYR A 193 -17.75 7.10 -6.30
N GLY A 194 -17.85 7.35 -7.59
CA GLY A 194 -16.87 6.92 -8.59
C GLY A 194 -16.91 5.43 -8.88
N LYS A 195 -15.76 4.86 -9.29
CA LYS A 195 -15.65 3.47 -9.77
C LYS A 195 -15.24 2.44 -8.70
N GLY A 196 -14.86 2.87 -7.50
CA GLY A 196 -14.39 1.98 -6.43
C GLY A 196 -12.90 1.62 -6.52
N PHE A 197 -12.19 2.12 -7.52
CA PHE A 197 -10.74 1.95 -7.69
C PHE A 197 -10.12 3.21 -8.30
N ILE A 198 -8.81 3.31 -8.24
CA ILE A 198 -8.01 4.32 -8.96
C ILE A 198 -7.03 3.63 -9.90
N LEU A 199 -6.56 4.38 -10.88
CA LEU A 199 -5.47 3.96 -11.76
C LEU A 199 -4.18 4.68 -11.34
N ASP A 200 -3.05 3.98 -11.47
CA ASP A 200 -1.72 4.58 -11.42
C ASP A 200 -0.79 3.92 -12.43
N GLU A 201 0.37 4.51 -12.66
CA GLU A 201 1.40 3.96 -13.55
C GLU A 201 2.68 3.68 -12.77
N LEU A 202 3.28 2.52 -13.04
CA LEU A 202 4.56 2.11 -12.48
C LEU A 202 5.35 1.31 -13.52
N CYS A 203 6.60 1.68 -13.77
CA CYS A 203 7.47 1.02 -14.76
C CYS A 203 6.82 0.88 -16.15
N GLY A 204 6.10 1.92 -16.62
CA GLY A 204 5.43 1.92 -17.92
C GLY A 204 4.17 1.07 -18.03
N LYS A 205 3.70 0.50 -16.93
CA LYS A 205 2.45 -0.28 -16.87
C LYS A 205 1.40 0.44 -16.03
N ARG A 206 0.13 0.31 -16.42
CA ARG A 206 -1.04 0.85 -15.74
C ARG A 206 -1.64 -0.18 -14.81
N TYR A 207 -1.97 0.23 -13.59
CA TYR A 207 -2.53 -0.63 -12.55
C TYR A 207 -3.84 -0.06 -12.04
N ALA A 208 -4.88 -0.89 -12.03
CA ALA A 208 -6.09 -0.64 -11.25
C ALA A 208 -5.80 -1.05 -9.80
N ILE A 209 -6.08 -0.13 -8.88
CA ILE A 209 -5.74 -0.29 -7.46
C ILE A 209 -7.05 -0.18 -6.68
N SER A 210 -7.50 -1.31 -6.12
CA SER A 210 -8.68 -1.38 -5.27
C SER A 210 -8.35 -0.99 -3.80
N PRO A 211 -9.35 -0.77 -2.93
CA PRO A 211 -9.12 -0.41 -1.53
C PRO A 211 -8.22 -1.38 -0.77
N ARG A 212 -8.40 -2.69 -0.99
CA ARG A 212 -7.69 -3.76 -0.29
C ARG A 212 -6.43 -4.24 -0.99
N SER A 213 -6.18 -3.82 -2.23
CA SER A 213 -4.97 -4.21 -2.97
C SER A 213 -3.72 -3.66 -2.28
N PHE A 214 -2.71 -4.51 -2.17
CA PHE A 214 -1.37 -4.04 -1.85
C PHE A 214 -0.78 -3.33 -3.08
N TYR A 215 -0.26 -2.15 -2.86
CA TYR A 215 0.53 -1.39 -3.84
C TYR A 215 1.59 -0.62 -3.08
N GLN A 216 2.81 -0.61 -3.57
CA GLN A 216 3.96 -0.04 -2.90
C GLN A 216 3.73 1.45 -2.60
N VAL A 217 4.05 1.86 -1.36
CA VAL A 217 3.74 3.22 -0.87
C VAL A 217 4.74 4.29 -1.32
N ASN A 218 5.84 3.89 -1.92
CA ASN A 218 6.88 4.78 -2.46
C ASN A 218 7.11 4.44 -3.94
N PRO A 219 6.27 4.94 -4.86
CA PRO A 219 6.34 4.55 -6.28
C PRO A 219 7.66 4.94 -6.94
N VAL A 220 8.28 6.05 -6.53
CA VAL A 220 9.57 6.49 -7.08
C VAL A 220 10.66 5.46 -6.78
N GLN A 221 10.78 5.05 -5.52
CA GLN A 221 11.80 4.08 -5.13
C GLN A 221 11.43 2.65 -5.57
N THR A 222 10.15 2.36 -5.72
CA THR A 222 9.68 1.08 -6.26
C THR A 222 10.08 0.91 -7.72
N ALA A 223 9.98 1.97 -8.53
CA ALA A 223 10.44 1.93 -9.92
C ALA A 223 11.94 1.64 -10.02
N VAL A 224 12.75 2.26 -9.15
CA VAL A 224 14.20 1.97 -9.05
C VAL A 224 14.45 0.52 -8.64
N LEU A 225 13.74 0.03 -7.61
CA LEU A 225 13.88 -1.35 -7.11
C LEU A 225 13.51 -2.38 -8.20
N TYR A 226 12.37 -2.19 -8.85
CA TYR A 226 11.91 -3.13 -9.88
C TYR A 226 12.80 -3.10 -11.11
N GLY A 227 13.26 -1.90 -11.53
CA GLY A 227 14.26 -1.80 -12.62
C GLY A 227 15.54 -2.58 -12.30
N LEU A 228 16.11 -2.38 -11.11
CA LEU A 228 17.31 -3.11 -10.68
C LEU A 228 17.09 -4.63 -10.60
N ALA A 229 15.91 -5.08 -10.12
CA ALA A 229 15.59 -6.49 -10.02
C ALA A 229 15.47 -7.15 -11.42
N VAL A 230 14.75 -6.49 -12.34
CA VAL A 230 14.60 -6.97 -13.73
C VAL A 230 15.92 -6.95 -14.49
N ASP A 231 16.76 -5.93 -14.28
CA ASP A 231 18.09 -5.87 -14.88
C ASP A 231 19.03 -6.97 -14.34
N ALA A 232 18.97 -7.24 -13.03
CA ALA A 232 19.75 -8.31 -12.40
C ALA A 232 19.32 -9.72 -12.85
N ALA A 233 18.10 -9.88 -13.34
CA ALA A 233 17.59 -11.14 -13.89
C ALA A 233 18.14 -11.48 -15.28
N HIS A 234 18.79 -10.55 -15.97
CA HIS A 234 19.40 -10.74 -17.30
C HIS A 234 18.47 -11.41 -18.33
N LEU A 235 17.20 -11.01 -18.34
CA LEU A 235 16.16 -11.59 -19.18
C LEU A 235 16.45 -11.37 -20.67
N THR A 236 16.31 -12.43 -21.47
CA THR A 236 16.61 -12.48 -22.93
C THR A 236 15.38 -12.72 -23.79
N GLY A 237 14.20 -12.87 -23.20
CA GLY A 237 12.95 -13.22 -23.87
C GLY A 237 12.62 -14.72 -23.88
N LYS A 238 13.50 -15.58 -23.33
CA LYS A 238 13.33 -17.04 -23.32
C LYS A 238 12.92 -17.61 -21.97
N GLU A 239 13.04 -16.82 -20.91
CA GLU A 239 12.92 -17.25 -19.53
C GLU A 239 11.47 -17.42 -19.11
N THR A 240 11.23 -18.41 -18.26
CA THR A 240 10.05 -18.53 -17.39
C THR A 240 10.36 -17.82 -16.08
N VAL A 241 9.63 -16.74 -15.82
CA VAL A 241 9.73 -15.95 -14.59
C VAL A 241 8.61 -16.34 -13.63
N LEU A 242 8.96 -16.69 -12.41
CA LEU A 242 8.03 -16.88 -11.32
C LEU A 242 8.00 -15.61 -10.44
N ASP A 243 6.83 -14.99 -10.26
CA ASP A 243 6.57 -13.89 -9.33
C ASP A 243 5.83 -14.46 -8.10
N ALA A 244 6.60 -14.84 -7.10
CA ALA A 244 6.07 -15.39 -5.87
C ALA A 244 5.63 -14.26 -4.91
N TYR A 245 4.43 -14.38 -4.34
CA TYR A 245 3.75 -13.32 -3.58
C TYR A 245 3.41 -12.11 -4.47
N CYS A 246 2.90 -12.35 -5.67
CA CYS A 246 2.83 -11.36 -6.75
C CYS A 246 1.86 -10.19 -6.50
N GLY A 247 0.97 -10.28 -5.50
CA GLY A 247 -0.05 -9.26 -5.25
C GLY A 247 -0.89 -8.97 -6.50
N ILE A 248 -0.95 -7.71 -6.91
CA ILE A 248 -1.64 -7.29 -8.15
C ILE A 248 -0.75 -7.40 -9.40
N GLY A 249 0.35 -8.17 -9.32
CA GLY A 249 1.23 -8.50 -10.45
C GLY A 249 2.27 -7.44 -10.80
N THR A 250 2.63 -6.53 -9.90
CA THR A 250 3.45 -5.37 -10.25
C THR A 250 4.88 -5.74 -10.71
N ILE A 251 5.55 -6.69 -10.07
CA ILE A 251 6.91 -7.10 -10.45
C ILE A 251 6.86 -7.93 -11.73
N GLY A 252 6.02 -8.97 -11.75
CA GLY A 252 5.89 -9.87 -12.90
C GLY A 252 5.50 -9.13 -14.18
N LEU A 253 4.54 -8.22 -14.11
CA LEU A 253 4.12 -7.42 -15.27
C LEU A 253 5.20 -6.44 -15.74
N THR A 254 6.06 -5.95 -14.85
CA THR A 254 7.24 -5.14 -15.23
C THR A 254 8.25 -5.98 -15.99
N ALA A 255 8.41 -7.26 -15.65
CA ALA A 255 9.33 -8.19 -16.33
C ALA A 255 8.77 -8.77 -17.63
N ALA A 256 7.45 -8.74 -17.83
CA ALA A 256 6.74 -9.50 -18.86
C ALA A 256 7.20 -9.20 -20.30
N ASP A 257 7.62 -7.96 -20.60
CA ASP A 257 8.10 -7.58 -21.93
C ASP A 257 9.49 -8.15 -22.26
N ARG A 258 10.20 -8.68 -21.26
CA ARG A 258 11.61 -9.15 -21.37
C ARG A 258 11.76 -10.66 -21.17
N CYS A 259 10.68 -11.41 -20.97
CA CYS A 259 10.70 -12.86 -20.75
C CYS A 259 9.68 -13.60 -21.61
N LYS A 260 9.82 -14.93 -21.72
CA LYS A 260 8.89 -15.79 -22.45
C LYS A 260 7.52 -15.83 -21.77
N GLN A 261 7.50 -16.00 -20.45
CA GLN A 261 6.26 -16.05 -19.67
C GLN A 261 6.48 -15.65 -18.20
N VAL A 262 5.42 -15.17 -17.59
CA VAL A 262 5.34 -14.89 -16.17
C VAL A 262 4.31 -15.80 -15.52
N LEU A 263 4.67 -16.41 -14.40
CA LEU A 263 3.76 -17.16 -13.51
C LEU A 263 3.70 -16.42 -12.19
N GLY A 264 2.53 -15.85 -11.83
CA GLY A 264 2.32 -15.15 -10.57
C GLY A 264 1.55 -16.02 -9.59
N VAL A 265 2.00 -16.09 -8.33
CA VAL A 265 1.33 -16.83 -7.26
C VAL A 265 1.02 -15.88 -6.10
N GLU A 266 -0.24 -15.85 -5.68
CA GLU A 266 -0.73 -14.98 -4.61
C GLU A 266 -1.89 -15.66 -3.87
N VAL A 267 -1.89 -15.59 -2.54
CA VAL A 267 -2.94 -16.21 -1.72
C VAL A 267 -4.26 -15.44 -1.77
N ASN A 268 -4.21 -14.15 -1.95
CA ASN A 268 -5.39 -13.28 -1.99
C ASN A 268 -6.06 -13.34 -3.36
N ARG A 269 -7.23 -13.98 -3.43
CA ARG A 269 -8.00 -14.13 -4.67
C ARG A 269 -8.37 -12.79 -5.33
N ASP A 270 -8.66 -11.76 -4.54
CA ASP A 270 -9.01 -10.44 -5.09
C ASP A 270 -7.79 -9.79 -5.75
N ALA A 271 -6.61 -9.93 -5.15
CA ALA A 271 -5.36 -9.44 -5.74
C ALA A 271 -5.01 -10.18 -7.04
N VAL A 272 -5.28 -11.50 -7.11
CA VAL A 272 -5.13 -12.29 -8.34
C VAL A 272 -6.07 -11.80 -9.44
N GLN A 273 -7.32 -11.49 -9.12
CA GLN A 273 -8.26 -10.91 -10.10
C GLN A 273 -7.79 -9.54 -10.58
N ASP A 274 -7.30 -8.70 -9.67
CA ASP A 274 -6.68 -7.42 -10.02
C ASP A 274 -5.44 -7.62 -10.94
N ALA A 275 -4.57 -8.62 -10.66
CA ALA A 275 -3.40 -8.94 -11.48
C ALA A 275 -3.80 -9.37 -12.91
N ILE A 276 -4.81 -10.24 -13.04
CA ILE A 276 -5.35 -10.66 -14.34
C ILE A 276 -5.93 -9.46 -15.09
N GLY A 277 -6.69 -8.60 -14.40
CA GLY A 277 -7.23 -7.37 -14.96
C GLY A 277 -6.14 -6.42 -15.42
N ASN A 278 -5.09 -6.24 -14.63
CA ASN A 278 -3.93 -5.41 -14.94
C ASN A 278 -3.14 -5.95 -16.14
N ALA A 279 -2.94 -7.27 -16.24
CA ALA A 279 -2.31 -7.88 -17.41
C ALA A 279 -3.10 -7.56 -18.70
N ARG A 280 -4.42 -7.76 -18.68
CA ARG A 280 -5.31 -7.45 -19.82
C ARG A 280 -5.28 -5.97 -20.18
N HIS A 281 -5.35 -5.10 -19.18
CA HIS A 281 -5.33 -3.64 -19.39
C HIS A 281 -4.04 -3.16 -20.05
N ASN A 282 -2.92 -3.82 -19.77
CA ASN A 282 -1.61 -3.52 -20.36
C ASN A 282 -1.30 -4.34 -21.63
N GLY A 283 -2.24 -5.13 -22.15
CA GLY A 283 -2.02 -5.98 -23.32
C GLY A 283 -1.00 -7.11 -23.10
N VAL A 284 -0.66 -7.43 -21.85
CA VAL A 284 0.28 -8.52 -21.50
C VAL A 284 -0.44 -9.86 -21.65
N ARG A 285 0.04 -10.70 -22.58
CA ARG A 285 -0.58 -11.99 -22.93
C ARG A 285 0.21 -13.19 -22.40
N ASN A 286 1.46 -12.99 -22.01
CA ASN A 286 2.38 -14.01 -21.52
C ASN A 286 2.45 -14.09 -19.99
N ALA A 287 1.49 -13.51 -19.25
CA ALA A 287 1.40 -13.62 -17.81
C ALA A 287 0.19 -14.43 -17.38
N ARG A 288 0.38 -15.32 -16.41
CA ARG A 288 -0.68 -16.13 -15.77
C ARG A 288 -0.58 -15.97 -14.26
N PHE A 289 -1.74 -15.89 -13.58
CA PHE A 289 -1.81 -15.69 -12.14
C PHE A 289 -2.68 -16.75 -11.49
N VAL A 290 -2.21 -17.28 -10.35
CA VAL A 290 -2.85 -18.37 -9.61
C VAL A 290 -3.11 -17.95 -8.18
N ALA A 291 -4.34 -18.18 -7.70
CA ALA A 291 -4.70 -17.96 -6.29
C ALA A 291 -4.35 -19.20 -5.46
N ALA A 292 -3.19 -19.17 -4.80
CA ALA A 292 -2.71 -20.28 -3.99
C ALA A 292 -1.77 -19.79 -2.87
N ASP A 293 -1.64 -20.57 -1.83
CA ASP A 293 -0.53 -20.40 -0.88
C ASP A 293 0.80 -20.66 -1.58
N ALA A 294 1.75 -19.74 -1.46
CA ALA A 294 3.01 -19.80 -2.19
C ALA A 294 3.84 -21.05 -1.83
N THR A 295 3.82 -21.48 -0.56
CA THR A 295 4.55 -22.69 -0.12
C THR A 295 3.93 -23.94 -0.70
N ALA A 296 2.61 -24.10 -0.62
CA ALA A 296 1.91 -25.26 -1.14
C ALA A 296 2.06 -25.35 -2.67
N TRP A 297 1.92 -24.22 -3.36
CA TRP A 297 2.10 -24.16 -4.82
C TRP A 297 3.53 -24.52 -5.23
N MET A 298 4.56 -24.01 -4.53
CA MET A 298 5.96 -24.31 -4.82
C MET A 298 6.31 -25.78 -4.62
N LEU A 299 5.74 -26.43 -3.59
CA LEU A 299 5.91 -27.87 -3.35
C LEU A 299 5.34 -28.68 -4.51
N ASP A 300 4.12 -28.37 -4.94
CA ASP A 300 3.44 -29.05 -6.03
C ASP A 300 4.19 -28.83 -7.36
N ALA A 301 4.57 -27.59 -7.67
CA ALA A 301 5.34 -27.23 -8.86
C ALA A 301 6.67 -27.99 -8.94
N ALA A 302 7.40 -28.07 -7.82
CA ALA A 302 8.66 -28.81 -7.76
C ALA A 302 8.46 -30.34 -7.98
N GLN A 303 7.37 -30.90 -7.45
CA GLN A 303 7.01 -32.32 -7.66
C GLN A 303 6.62 -32.60 -9.12
N GLN A 304 5.96 -31.68 -9.78
CA GLN A 304 5.57 -31.77 -11.19
C GLN A 304 6.73 -31.48 -12.17
N GLY A 305 7.91 -31.14 -11.65
CA GLY A 305 9.10 -30.84 -12.46
C GLY A 305 9.01 -29.51 -13.22
N LEU A 306 8.19 -28.57 -12.73
CA LEU A 306 8.16 -27.20 -13.28
C LEU A 306 9.54 -26.59 -13.14
N LYS A 307 9.98 -25.86 -14.18
CA LYS A 307 11.23 -25.11 -14.18
C LYS A 307 10.94 -23.61 -14.28
N ALA A 308 11.60 -22.84 -13.43
CA ALA A 308 11.63 -21.39 -13.52
C ALA A 308 13.09 -20.94 -13.64
N ASP A 309 13.37 -20.10 -14.63
CA ASP A 309 14.72 -19.60 -14.87
C ASP A 309 15.03 -18.44 -13.90
N VAL A 310 14.00 -17.67 -13.50
CA VAL A 310 14.11 -16.55 -12.58
C VAL A 310 12.92 -16.57 -11.61
N VAL A 311 13.20 -16.33 -10.33
CA VAL A 311 12.16 -16.16 -9.31
C VAL A 311 12.31 -14.80 -8.64
N PHE A 312 11.28 -13.96 -8.78
CA PHE A 312 11.09 -12.79 -7.93
C PHE A 312 10.27 -13.18 -6.69
N MET A 313 10.70 -12.70 -5.53
CA MET A 313 9.98 -12.94 -4.29
C MET A 313 9.96 -11.69 -3.42
N ASP A 314 8.75 -11.25 -3.04
CA ASP A 314 8.49 -10.15 -2.11
C ASP A 314 7.58 -10.65 -0.98
N PRO A 315 8.10 -11.52 -0.07
CA PRO A 315 7.30 -12.16 0.94
C PRO A 315 6.81 -11.16 2.01
N PRO A 316 5.82 -11.54 2.84
CA PRO A 316 5.39 -10.76 3.98
C PRO A 316 6.54 -10.60 5.00
N ARG A 317 6.34 -9.74 6.01
CA ARG A 317 7.38 -9.42 7.01
C ARG A 317 7.90 -10.63 7.80
N GLU A 318 7.16 -11.71 7.83
CA GLU A 318 7.51 -12.99 8.46
C GLU A 318 8.48 -13.80 7.60
N GLY A 319 8.69 -13.40 6.35
CA GLY A 319 9.53 -14.10 5.38
C GLY A 319 8.81 -15.27 4.72
N SER A 320 9.61 -16.13 4.05
CA SER A 320 9.14 -17.36 3.41
C SER A 320 9.43 -18.57 4.30
N THR A 321 8.64 -19.63 4.15
CA THR A 321 8.84 -20.87 4.92
C THR A 321 10.09 -21.62 4.48
N PRO A 322 10.72 -22.45 5.35
CA PRO A 322 11.83 -23.30 4.94
C PRO A 322 11.48 -24.23 3.77
N GLN A 323 10.23 -24.75 3.76
CA GLN A 323 9.74 -25.62 2.69
C GLN A 323 9.67 -24.88 1.35
N PHE A 324 9.22 -23.61 1.34
CA PHE A 324 9.25 -22.77 0.15
C PHE A 324 10.69 -22.63 -0.39
N LEU A 325 11.65 -22.28 0.48
CA LEU A 325 13.05 -22.10 0.10
C LEU A 325 13.71 -23.39 -0.41
N GLN A 326 13.40 -24.53 0.18
CA GLN A 326 13.87 -25.85 -0.28
C GLN A 326 13.29 -26.20 -1.67
N SER A 327 12.02 -25.88 -1.91
CA SER A 327 11.39 -26.10 -3.21
C SER A 327 11.95 -25.16 -4.28
N LEU A 328 12.20 -23.91 -3.92
CA LEU A 328 12.85 -22.92 -4.79
C LEU A 328 14.20 -23.44 -5.34
N ALA A 329 15.00 -24.12 -4.50
CA ALA A 329 16.28 -24.67 -4.91
C ALA A 329 16.19 -25.87 -5.90
N ARG A 330 14.98 -26.39 -6.16
CA ARG A 330 14.70 -27.52 -7.05
C ARG A 330 14.08 -27.08 -8.40
N LEU A 331 13.50 -25.87 -8.44
CA LEU A 331 12.92 -25.27 -9.65
C LEU A 331 14.00 -24.76 -10.59
#